data_177278289642ab9b327367c4b5f4a9d8
#
_entry.id   177278289642ab9b327367c4b5f4a9d8
#
_cell.length_a   1.000
_cell.length_b   1.000
_cell.length_c   1.000
_cell.angle_alpha   90.00
_cell.angle_beta   90.00
_cell.angle_gamma   90.00
#
_symmetry.space_group_name_H-M   'P 1'
#
loop_
_entity.id
_entity.type
_entity.pdbx_description
1 polymer ?
#
loop_
_entity_poly.entity_id
_entity_poly.type
_entity_poly.pdbx_seq_one_letter_code
_entity_poly.pdbx_strand_id
1 'polypeptide(L)'
;MIVDYSLDRQVNTSMGLDERPTCFRNFPHELIYVSVLSCAQLLTQAALGNVLVPLHIIGPDIGITNPAELPWTLAAYSLTVGVFIMITGRLGDIFGHKLLVLVGFSMFSIFSLLTGMAVYINSSIYFHIMRAFQGLGPTMLLPNAVALLARAYPVGLRKSIVFSIFGATAPTGFILGALFGSIFAQLTWWPWAHWVLAIVCLILAILTQFIVPTELAQAVHPTGKTDVIGAIIGVSGLILFIFCWNQGPVVGWDKPYIYSVLIVSIVIIVIFVFVEMRTEEPIMPLSIWSVPGFPGVLGCMALGWSSFGVFIYYVVQYLEIIRGASPLLTTAMLTPLVIFGLVATITVSQLYGRVPAHYLLMASMIFFCIGNTLIATVPADQIYWGQVFVATILTPFGMDISFPAASLVVSNRMPVHQQGVAASMLNTAINWSISLGLGVAGTIESQMIKKGKSPLEGYRSALYAGIGLSALGVLVALIFCRVPKSTDTDDERQRLANESTVSTSNTGINTGTLNDSQRVDDSLKV
;
A
#
# COMPACT_ATOMS: atom_id res chain seq x y z
N MET A 1 36.14 2.84 -24.29
CA MET A 1 36.13 1.61 -23.47
C MET A 1 34.74 0.99 -23.68
N ILE A 2 34.67 0.12 -24.69
CA ILE A 2 33.39 -0.55 -25.06
C ILE A 2 33.25 -1.70 -24.08
N VAL A 3 32.29 -1.60 -23.17
CA VAL A 3 31.91 -2.70 -22.27
C VAL A 3 31.19 -3.74 -23.12
N ASP A 4 31.76 -4.90 -23.22
CA ASP A 4 31.24 -6.02 -24.00
C ASP A 4 29.99 -6.62 -23.32
N TYR A 5 28.82 -6.18 -23.76
CA TYR A 5 27.50 -6.69 -23.33
C TYR A 5 27.23 -8.15 -23.73
N SER A 6 28.13 -8.78 -24.51
CA SER A 6 27.99 -10.17 -24.94
C SER A 6 28.37 -11.16 -23.85
N LEU A 7 29.30 -10.80 -22.96
CA LEU A 7 29.73 -11.62 -21.82
C LEU A 7 28.64 -11.70 -20.73
N ASP A 8 27.92 -10.61 -20.49
CA ASP A 8 26.82 -10.61 -19.50
C ASP A 8 25.62 -11.48 -19.94
N ARG A 9 25.37 -11.66 -21.22
CA ARG A 9 24.32 -12.58 -21.69
C ARG A 9 24.69 -14.05 -21.56
N GLN A 10 25.97 -14.41 -21.68
CA GLN A 10 26.38 -15.80 -21.53
C GLN A 10 26.52 -16.22 -20.05
N VAL A 11 26.83 -15.31 -19.14
CA VAL A 11 26.86 -15.58 -17.70
C VAL A 11 25.41 -15.75 -17.14
N ASN A 12 24.43 -15.05 -17.71
CA ASN A 12 23.03 -15.16 -17.27
C ASN A 12 22.25 -16.38 -17.79
N THR A 13 22.79 -17.12 -18.79
CA THR A 13 22.13 -18.33 -19.30
C THR A 13 22.56 -19.62 -18.61
N SER A 14 23.54 -19.56 -17.72
CA SER A 14 24.04 -20.75 -17.00
C SER A 14 23.68 -20.81 -15.51
N MET A 15 23.18 -19.71 -14.90
CA MET A 15 22.57 -19.81 -13.60
C MET A 15 21.16 -20.35 -13.79
N GLY A 16 20.91 -21.58 -13.36
CA GLY A 16 19.57 -22.17 -13.34
C GLY A 16 18.62 -21.22 -12.61
N LEU A 17 17.52 -20.83 -13.27
CA LEU A 17 16.51 -19.88 -12.77
C LEU A 17 15.91 -20.26 -11.40
N ASP A 18 16.30 -21.41 -10.86
CA ASP A 18 15.88 -22.00 -9.58
C ASP A 18 17.01 -22.02 -8.51
N GLU A 19 18.22 -21.57 -8.81
CA GLU A 19 19.28 -21.59 -7.82
C GLU A 19 19.11 -20.53 -6.74
N ARG A 20 19.51 -20.89 -5.50
CA ARG A 20 19.47 -19.97 -4.35
C ARG A 20 20.45 -18.82 -4.60
N PRO A 21 20.04 -17.55 -4.34
CA PRO A 21 20.95 -16.41 -4.42
C PRO A 21 22.19 -16.59 -3.53
N THR A 22 23.34 -16.22 -4.05
CA THR A 22 24.66 -16.39 -3.40
C THR A 22 24.81 -15.57 -2.11
N CYS A 23 24.01 -14.53 -1.93
CA CYS A 23 23.99 -13.71 -0.71
C CYS A 23 23.51 -14.47 0.55
N PHE A 24 22.86 -15.63 0.38
CA PHE A 24 22.41 -16.46 1.50
C PHE A 24 23.35 -17.63 1.77
N ARG A 25 23.77 -17.78 3.03
CA ARG A 25 24.68 -18.84 3.47
C ARG A 25 24.08 -20.25 3.28
N ASN A 26 22.79 -20.41 3.59
CA ASN A 26 22.05 -21.67 3.52
C ASN A 26 20.54 -21.42 3.36
N PHE A 27 19.75 -22.48 3.11
CA PHE A 27 18.31 -22.38 2.96
C PHE A 27 17.58 -21.86 4.23
N PRO A 28 17.92 -22.26 5.47
CA PRO A 28 17.35 -21.65 6.67
C PRO A 28 17.60 -20.14 6.77
N HIS A 29 18.77 -19.64 6.38
CA HIS A 29 19.05 -18.19 6.35
C HIS A 29 18.13 -17.46 5.37
N GLU A 30 17.95 -18.00 4.17
CA GLU A 30 17.01 -17.47 3.19
C GLU A 30 15.56 -17.47 3.72
N LEU A 31 15.12 -18.59 4.30
CA LEU A 31 13.77 -18.72 4.85
C LEU A 31 13.50 -17.69 5.94
N ILE A 32 14.44 -17.50 6.88
CA ILE A 32 14.31 -16.50 7.93
C ILE A 32 14.30 -15.08 7.35
N TYR A 33 15.16 -14.81 6.35
CA TYR A 33 15.19 -13.52 5.66
C TYR A 33 13.84 -13.18 5.02
N VAL A 34 13.27 -14.09 4.23
CA VAL A 34 11.95 -13.90 3.62
C VAL A 34 10.87 -13.73 4.67
N SER A 35 10.91 -14.55 5.74
CA SER A 35 9.93 -14.48 6.83
C SER A 35 9.98 -13.14 7.55
N VAL A 36 11.17 -12.64 7.93
CA VAL A 36 11.34 -11.35 8.62
C VAL A 36 10.80 -10.20 7.76
N LEU A 37 11.13 -10.16 6.47
CA LEU A 37 10.65 -9.10 5.58
C LEU A 37 9.15 -9.24 5.29
N SER A 38 8.61 -10.44 5.18
CA SER A 38 7.17 -10.67 5.00
C SER A 38 6.37 -10.30 6.26
N CYS A 39 6.96 -10.42 7.45
CA CYS A 39 6.36 -9.94 8.70
C CYS A 39 6.16 -8.41 8.69
N ALA A 40 6.90 -7.63 7.90
CA ALA A 40 6.64 -6.21 7.73
C ALA A 40 5.20 -5.95 7.23
N GLN A 41 4.79 -6.67 6.19
CA GLN A 41 3.43 -6.57 5.65
C GLN A 41 2.40 -7.17 6.60
N LEU A 42 2.69 -8.35 7.17
CA LEU A 42 1.80 -9.04 8.09
C LEU A 42 1.45 -8.17 9.31
N LEU A 43 2.45 -7.61 9.99
CA LEU A 43 2.24 -6.82 11.20
C LEU A 43 1.60 -5.46 10.91
N THR A 44 1.86 -4.87 9.73
CA THR A 44 1.16 -3.67 9.27
C THR A 44 -0.34 -3.89 9.23
N GLN A 45 -0.79 -5.00 8.66
CA GLN A 45 -2.21 -5.33 8.59
C GLN A 45 -2.76 -5.84 9.92
N ALA A 46 -1.95 -6.54 10.71
CA ALA A 46 -2.32 -6.98 12.05
C ALA A 46 -2.64 -5.79 12.97
N ALA A 47 -1.89 -4.69 12.86
CA ALA A 47 -2.16 -3.46 13.61
C ALA A 47 -3.50 -2.79 13.26
N LEU A 48 -4.05 -3.03 12.08
CA LEU A 48 -5.42 -2.62 11.74
C LEU A 48 -6.46 -3.55 12.35
N GLY A 49 -6.28 -4.86 12.16
CA GLY A 49 -7.22 -5.87 12.65
C GLY A 49 -7.36 -5.89 14.16
N ASN A 50 -6.27 -5.71 14.90
CA ASN A 50 -6.27 -5.77 16.38
C ASN A 50 -7.00 -4.60 17.06
N VAL A 51 -7.34 -3.55 16.33
CA VAL A 51 -8.13 -2.41 16.82
C VAL A 51 -9.54 -2.44 16.25
N LEU A 52 -9.69 -2.75 14.96
CA LEU A 52 -10.97 -2.64 14.28
C LEU A 52 -12.04 -3.54 14.90
N VAL A 53 -11.70 -4.81 15.16
CA VAL A 53 -12.70 -5.76 15.66
C VAL A 53 -13.03 -5.50 17.12
N PRO A 54 -12.08 -5.39 18.09
CA PRO A 54 -12.43 -5.13 19.49
C PRO A 54 -12.73 -3.65 19.79
N LEU A 55 -13.09 -2.84 18.79
CA LEU A 55 -13.22 -1.39 18.90
C LEU A 55 -14.24 -0.94 19.97
N HIS A 56 -15.32 -1.72 20.14
CA HIS A 56 -16.36 -1.43 21.14
C HIS A 56 -15.92 -1.69 22.58
N ILE A 57 -14.87 -2.53 22.78
CA ILE A 57 -14.25 -2.74 24.08
C ILE A 57 -13.20 -1.65 24.33
N ILE A 58 -12.39 -1.34 23.33
CA ILE A 58 -11.31 -0.35 23.42
C ILE A 58 -11.86 1.07 23.62
N GLY A 59 -12.88 1.46 22.85
CA GLY A 59 -13.40 2.83 22.82
C GLY A 59 -13.76 3.41 24.19
N PRO A 60 -14.61 2.75 24.98
CA PRO A 60 -14.94 3.21 26.34
C PRO A 60 -13.72 3.33 27.26
N ASP A 61 -12.78 2.37 27.19
CA ASP A 61 -11.60 2.34 28.05
C ASP A 61 -10.60 3.47 27.76
N ILE A 62 -10.64 4.04 26.55
CA ILE A 62 -9.83 5.22 26.18
C ILE A 62 -10.60 6.53 26.24
N GLY A 63 -11.80 6.53 26.82
CA GLY A 63 -12.63 7.73 27.04
C GLY A 63 -13.41 8.21 25.82
N ILE A 64 -13.62 7.38 24.80
CA ILE A 64 -14.52 7.72 23.68
C ILE A 64 -15.97 7.63 24.12
N THR A 65 -16.64 8.76 24.14
CA THR A 65 -18.08 8.87 24.47
C THR A 65 -18.94 9.12 23.24
N ASN A 66 -18.36 9.67 22.18
CA ASN A 66 -19.04 9.95 20.92
C ASN A 66 -18.69 8.89 19.88
N PRO A 67 -19.63 8.03 19.43
CA PRO A 67 -19.36 7.00 18.41
C PRO A 67 -18.76 7.55 17.11
N ALA A 68 -19.02 8.79 16.74
CA ALA A 68 -18.45 9.44 15.56
C ALA A 68 -16.90 9.58 15.63
N GLU A 69 -16.31 9.41 16.82
CA GLU A 69 -14.86 9.44 17.03
C GLU A 69 -14.19 8.08 16.75
N LEU A 70 -14.94 6.97 16.79
CA LEU A 70 -14.40 5.62 16.61
C LEU A 70 -13.61 5.43 15.31
N PRO A 71 -14.04 5.96 14.14
CA PRO A 71 -13.26 5.84 12.91
C PRO A 71 -11.83 6.40 13.00
N TRP A 72 -11.58 7.39 13.89
CA TRP A 72 -10.24 7.94 14.10
C TRP A 72 -9.20 6.92 14.53
N THR A 73 -9.61 5.87 15.24
CA THR A 73 -8.70 4.80 15.70
C THR A 73 -8.01 4.08 14.54
N LEU A 74 -8.68 3.99 13.37
CA LEU A 74 -8.12 3.43 12.14
C LEU A 74 -7.58 4.51 11.22
N ALA A 75 -8.32 5.63 11.08
CA ALA A 75 -7.97 6.70 10.17
C ALA A 75 -6.61 7.32 10.51
N ALA A 76 -6.30 7.53 11.79
CA ALA A 76 -5.01 8.10 12.22
C ALA A 76 -3.81 7.26 11.78
N TYR A 77 -3.91 5.94 11.93
CA TYR A 77 -2.87 4.99 11.49
C TYR A 77 -2.74 4.95 9.97
N SER A 78 -3.86 4.75 9.25
CA SER A 78 -3.86 4.65 7.79
C SER A 78 -3.41 5.95 7.12
N LEU A 79 -3.80 7.11 7.68
CA LEU A 79 -3.36 8.42 7.22
C LEU A 79 -1.83 8.53 7.22
N THR A 80 -1.20 8.21 8.35
CA THR A 80 0.26 8.30 8.48
C THR A 80 0.95 7.32 7.55
N VAL A 81 0.47 6.07 7.49
CA VAL A 81 0.99 5.07 6.53
C VAL A 81 0.92 5.63 5.11
N GLY A 82 -0.22 6.17 4.69
CA GLY A 82 -0.39 6.68 3.34
C GLY A 82 0.51 7.87 3.00
N VAL A 83 0.59 8.83 3.90
CA VAL A 83 1.26 10.10 3.60
C VAL A 83 2.78 9.99 3.60
N PHE A 84 3.37 9.21 4.50
CA PHE A 84 4.83 9.12 4.64
C PHE A 84 5.49 8.03 3.78
N ILE A 85 4.74 7.06 3.23
CA ILE A 85 5.32 5.92 2.51
C ILE A 85 6.14 6.35 1.28
N MET A 86 5.75 7.42 0.61
CA MET A 86 6.45 7.94 -0.57
C MET A 86 7.83 8.49 -0.21
N ILE A 87 7.95 9.17 0.93
CA ILE A 87 9.21 9.76 1.41
C ILE A 87 10.16 8.66 1.87
N THR A 88 9.65 7.68 2.61
CA THR A 88 10.48 6.64 3.24
C THR A 88 11.08 5.67 2.23
N GLY A 89 10.46 5.47 1.08
CA GLY A 89 11.07 4.76 -0.05
C GLY A 89 12.35 5.46 -0.53
N ARG A 90 12.29 6.79 -0.77
CA ARG A 90 13.45 7.60 -1.18
C ARG A 90 14.54 7.62 -0.11
N LEU A 91 14.16 7.70 1.18
CA LEU A 91 15.12 7.62 2.27
C LEU A 91 15.86 6.27 2.30
N GLY A 92 15.20 5.17 1.91
CA GLY A 92 15.82 3.86 1.77
C GLY A 92 16.89 3.80 0.68
N ASP A 93 16.66 4.47 -0.45
CA ASP A 93 17.63 4.58 -1.52
C ASP A 93 18.90 5.35 -1.09
N ILE A 94 18.74 6.38 -0.24
CA ILE A 94 19.82 7.25 0.23
C ILE A 94 20.57 6.66 1.42
N PHE A 95 19.86 6.17 2.43
CA PHE A 95 20.45 5.72 3.70
C PHE A 95 20.64 4.19 3.79
N GLY A 96 20.09 3.46 2.83
CA GLY A 96 20.09 2.00 2.79
C GLY A 96 18.82 1.38 3.38
N HIS A 97 18.24 0.45 2.65
CA HIS A 97 16.95 -0.17 3.00
C HIS A 97 16.98 -0.95 4.31
N LYS A 98 18.12 -1.60 4.65
CA LYS A 98 18.27 -2.31 5.94
C LYS A 98 18.08 -1.39 7.13
N LEU A 99 18.67 -0.19 7.09
CA LEU A 99 18.56 0.79 8.16
C LEU A 99 17.10 1.23 8.34
N LEU A 100 16.41 1.50 7.23
CA LEU A 100 15.00 1.92 7.29
C LEU A 100 14.09 0.79 7.83
N VAL A 101 14.36 -0.48 7.51
CA VAL A 101 13.61 -1.62 8.08
C VAL A 101 13.89 -1.74 9.59
N LEU A 102 15.13 -1.59 10.04
CA LEU A 102 15.48 -1.58 11.47
C LEU A 102 14.77 -0.46 12.23
N VAL A 103 14.86 0.78 11.73
CA VAL A 103 14.18 1.94 12.33
C VAL A 103 12.67 1.74 12.30
N GLY A 104 12.12 1.24 11.19
CA GLY A 104 10.71 0.96 11.02
C GLY A 104 10.16 -0.02 12.08
N PHE A 105 10.79 -1.18 12.27
CA PHE A 105 10.40 -2.13 13.33
C PHE A 105 10.59 -1.53 14.73
N SER A 106 11.65 -0.77 14.96
CA SER A 106 11.90 -0.12 16.26
C SER A 106 10.81 0.92 16.58
N MET A 107 10.47 1.79 15.64
CA MET A 107 9.39 2.78 15.81
C MET A 107 8.04 2.09 15.99
N PHE A 108 7.78 1.06 15.20
CA PHE A 108 6.55 0.28 15.32
C PHE A 108 6.43 -0.37 16.71
N SER A 109 7.53 -0.91 17.24
CA SER A 109 7.59 -1.47 18.61
C SER A 109 7.29 -0.39 19.66
N ILE A 110 8.02 0.73 19.64
CA ILE A 110 7.88 1.80 20.62
C ILE A 110 6.45 2.35 20.63
N PHE A 111 5.91 2.71 19.47
CA PHE A 111 4.58 3.30 19.40
C PHE A 111 3.45 2.28 19.62
N SER A 112 3.68 0.99 19.36
CA SER A 112 2.75 -0.06 19.79
C SER A 112 2.71 -0.17 21.31
N LEU A 113 3.87 -0.14 21.98
CA LEU A 113 3.93 -0.12 23.44
C LEU A 113 3.16 1.08 24.01
N LEU A 114 3.43 2.29 23.50
CA LEU A 114 2.77 3.53 23.93
C LEU A 114 1.26 3.52 23.62
N THR A 115 0.83 2.94 22.50
CA THR A 115 -0.60 2.77 22.18
C THR A 115 -1.31 1.91 23.22
N GLY A 116 -0.70 0.81 23.65
CA GLY A 116 -1.25 -0.03 24.72
C GLY A 116 -1.32 0.69 26.08
N MET A 117 -0.42 1.66 26.34
CA MET A 117 -0.43 2.45 27.57
C MET A 117 -1.59 3.46 27.64
N ALA A 118 -2.33 3.67 26.56
CA ALA A 118 -3.48 4.59 26.55
C ALA A 118 -4.55 4.25 27.59
N VAL A 119 -4.65 2.97 27.96
CA VAL A 119 -5.59 2.50 29.01
C VAL A 119 -5.36 3.18 30.36
N TYR A 120 -4.11 3.54 30.68
CA TYR A 120 -3.78 4.23 31.94
C TYR A 120 -4.03 5.74 31.89
N ILE A 121 -4.07 6.30 30.67
CA ILE A 121 -4.20 7.75 30.43
C ILE A 121 -5.67 8.11 30.26
N ASN A 122 -6.50 7.18 29.82
CA ASN A 122 -7.93 7.36 29.53
C ASN A 122 -8.21 8.61 28.67
N SER A 123 -7.48 8.71 27.54
CA SER A 123 -7.57 9.83 26.61
C SER A 123 -7.58 9.31 25.18
N SER A 124 -8.70 9.51 24.48
CA SER A 124 -8.86 9.18 23.06
C SER A 124 -7.84 9.93 22.19
N ILE A 125 -7.59 11.20 22.51
CA ILE A 125 -6.59 12.03 21.79
C ILE A 125 -5.21 11.39 21.87
N TYR A 126 -4.79 10.95 23.08
CA TYR A 126 -3.51 10.26 23.25
C TYR A 126 -3.46 9.00 22.40
N PHE A 127 -4.50 8.17 22.44
CA PHE A 127 -4.58 6.95 21.63
C PHE A 127 -4.45 7.24 20.15
N HIS A 128 -5.21 8.21 19.60
CA HIS A 128 -5.17 8.59 18.19
C HIS A 128 -3.78 9.11 17.77
N ILE A 129 -3.12 9.92 18.61
CA ILE A 129 -1.76 10.41 18.35
C ILE A 129 -0.77 9.24 18.32
N MET A 130 -0.84 8.31 19.30
CA MET A 130 0.04 7.14 19.32
C MET A 130 -0.22 6.23 18.13
N ARG A 131 -1.48 6.07 17.69
CA ARG A 131 -1.84 5.36 16.47
C ARG A 131 -1.24 6.02 15.21
N ALA A 132 -1.28 7.35 15.14
CA ALA A 132 -0.64 8.08 14.04
C ALA A 132 0.87 7.82 14.01
N PHE A 133 1.55 7.96 15.15
CA PHE A 133 2.99 7.65 15.23
C PHE A 133 3.30 6.17 15.00
N GLN A 134 2.44 5.25 15.42
CA GLN A 134 2.57 3.83 15.13
C GLN A 134 2.59 3.57 13.61
N GLY A 135 1.84 4.33 12.82
CA GLY A 135 1.83 4.27 11.36
C GLY A 135 3.18 4.61 10.70
N LEU A 136 4.09 5.35 11.39
CA LEU A 136 5.43 5.62 10.85
C LEU A 136 6.29 4.36 10.69
N GLY A 137 6.08 3.34 11.54
CA GLY A 137 6.76 2.05 11.39
C GLY A 137 6.52 1.42 10.02
N PRO A 138 5.27 1.10 9.67
CA PRO A 138 4.90 0.58 8.36
C PRO A 138 5.37 1.40 7.16
N THR A 139 5.40 2.74 7.25
CA THR A 139 5.90 3.56 6.14
C THR A 139 7.34 3.24 5.79
N MET A 140 8.17 2.98 6.81
CA MET A 140 9.56 2.61 6.63
C MET A 140 9.72 1.13 6.26
N LEU A 141 8.83 0.27 6.75
CA LEU A 141 8.90 -1.17 6.54
C LEU A 141 8.52 -1.55 5.11
N LEU A 142 7.35 -1.12 4.62
CA LEU A 142 6.75 -1.64 3.40
C LEU A 142 7.62 -1.43 2.15
N PRO A 143 8.03 -0.20 1.78
CA PRO A 143 8.79 0.02 0.57
C PRO A 143 10.21 -0.59 0.68
N ASN A 144 10.80 -0.55 1.87
CA ASN A 144 12.16 -1.01 2.08
C ASN A 144 12.26 -2.54 2.16
N ALA A 145 11.26 -3.24 2.70
CA ALA A 145 11.18 -4.70 2.66
C ALA A 145 11.02 -5.19 1.22
N VAL A 146 10.13 -4.57 0.43
CA VAL A 146 9.96 -4.88 -0.99
C VAL A 146 11.25 -4.65 -1.78
N ALA A 147 11.94 -3.54 -1.53
CA ALA A 147 13.23 -3.24 -2.17
C ALA A 147 14.32 -4.28 -1.83
N LEU A 148 14.43 -4.70 -0.57
CA LEU A 148 15.37 -5.75 -0.15
C LEU A 148 15.04 -7.10 -0.81
N LEU A 149 13.77 -7.48 -0.87
CA LEU A 149 13.34 -8.69 -1.59
C LEU A 149 13.65 -8.59 -3.08
N ALA A 150 13.37 -7.44 -3.70
CA ALA A 150 13.62 -7.22 -5.14
C ALA A 150 15.10 -7.32 -5.49
N ARG A 151 15.99 -6.86 -4.61
CA ARG A 151 17.45 -6.88 -4.79
C ARG A 151 18.07 -8.25 -4.55
N ALA A 152 17.48 -9.05 -3.63
CA ALA A 152 18.00 -10.36 -3.30
C ALA A 152 17.74 -11.40 -4.40
N TYR A 153 16.65 -11.24 -5.18
CA TYR A 153 16.23 -12.26 -6.14
C TYR A 153 16.25 -11.72 -7.57
N PRO A 154 16.98 -12.40 -8.50
CA PRO A 154 16.88 -12.12 -9.93
C PRO A 154 15.47 -12.45 -10.45
N VAL A 155 15.14 -11.92 -11.63
CA VAL A 155 13.85 -12.21 -12.27
C VAL A 155 13.75 -13.71 -12.55
N GLY A 156 12.68 -14.37 -12.03
CA GLY A 156 12.46 -15.80 -12.17
C GLY A 156 11.37 -16.33 -11.25
N LEU A 157 11.14 -17.63 -11.27
CA LEU A 157 10.10 -18.31 -10.49
C LEU A 157 10.28 -18.07 -8.98
N ARG A 158 11.53 -18.15 -8.49
CA ARG A 158 11.84 -17.95 -7.05
C ARG A 158 11.45 -16.56 -6.56
N LYS A 159 11.74 -15.52 -7.35
CA LYS A 159 11.28 -14.14 -7.08
C LYS A 159 9.76 -14.07 -7.00
N SER A 160 9.07 -14.68 -7.96
CA SER A 160 7.60 -14.70 -7.99
C SER A 160 7.01 -15.39 -6.75
N ILE A 161 7.59 -16.51 -6.29
CA ILE A 161 7.16 -17.21 -5.07
C ILE A 161 7.34 -16.30 -3.85
N VAL A 162 8.51 -15.67 -3.68
CA VAL A 162 8.80 -14.80 -2.54
C VAL A 162 7.86 -13.61 -2.48
N PHE A 163 7.58 -12.96 -3.63
CA PHE A 163 6.61 -11.86 -3.70
C PHE A 163 5.16 -12.32 -3.46
N SER A 164 4.82 -13.54 -3.87
CA SER A 164 3.51 -14.14 -3.57
C SER A 164 3.35 -14.40 -2.07
N ILE A 165 4.40 -14.90 -1.40
CA ILE A 165 4.41 -15.07 0.06
C ILE A 165 4.23 -13.71 0.73
N PHE A 166 5.00 -12.69 0.33
CA PHE A 166 4.87 -11.32 0.85
C PHE A 166 3.44 -10.78 0.68
N GLY A 167 2.84 -10.93 -0.50
CA GLY A 167 1.47 -10.50 -0.78
C GLY A 167 0.43 -11.22 0.08
N ALA A 168 0.56 -12.55 0.24
CA ALA A 168 -0.35 -13.38 1.03
C ALA A 168 -0.35 -13.01 2.52
N THR A 169 0.71 -12.37 3.02
CA THR A 169 0.77 -11.92 4.42
C THR A 169 -0.16 -10.74 4.72
N ALA A 170 -0.64 -10.00 3.71
CA ALA A 170 -1.55 -8.86 3.95
C ALA A 170 -2.92 -9.31 4.52
N PRO A 171 -3.74 -10.10 3.81
CA PRO A 171 -5.01 -10.54 4.35
C PRO A 171 -4.83 -11.43 5.60
N THR A 172 -3.79 -12.28 5.61
CA THR A 172 -3.47 -13.13 6.78
C THR A 172 -3.16 -12.30 8.02
N GLY A 173 -2.38 -11.22 7.87
CA GLY A 173 -2.03 -10.31 8.96
C GLY A 173 -3.26 -9.63 9.56
N PHE A 174 -4.18 -9.17 8.72
CA PHE A 174 -5.42 -8.55 9.20
C PHE A 174 -6.22 -9.49 10.11
N ILE A 175 -6.47 -10.73 9.68
CA ILE A 175 -7.23 -11.70 10.48
C ILE A 175 -6.46 -12.17 11.72
N LEU A 176 -5.15 -12.36 11.64
CA LEU A 176 -4.34 -12.66 12.83
C LEU A 176 -4.40 -11.51 13.83
N GLY A 177 -4.30 -10.26 13.38
CA GLY A 177 -4.47 -9.09 14.22
C GLY A 177 -5.85 -9.03 14.87
N ALA A 178 -6.91 -9.25 14.09
CA ALA A 178 -8.28 -9.31 14.59
C ALA A 178 -8.45 -10.45 15.61
N LEU A 179 -7.87 -11.62 15.35
CA LEU A 179 -7.93 -12.77 16.25
C LEU A 179 -7.25 -12.47 17.60
N PHE A 180 -5.99 -12.06 17.58
CA PHE A 180 -5.27 -11.76 18.82
C PHE A 180 -5.86 -10.54 19.53
N GLY A 181 -6.27 -9.50 18.80
CA GLY A 181 -6.98 -8.35 19.34
C GLY A 181 -8.25 -8.77 20.08
N SER A 182 -9.07 -9.62 19.47
CA SER A 182 -10.31 -10.15 20.06
C SER A 182 -10.05 -11.07 21.24
N ILE A 183 -9.04 -11.96 21.16
CA ILE A 183 -8.65 -12.84 22.28
C ILE A 183 -8.27 -11.99 23.49
N PHE A 184 -7.38 -11.04 23.33
CA PHE A 184 -6.94 -10.21 24.44
C PHE A 184 -8.07 -9.32 24.96
N ALA A 185 -8.85 -8.69 24.10
CA ALA A 185 -9.94 -7.82 24.52
C ALA A 185 -11.06 -8.56 25.25
N GLN A 186 -11.39 -9.78 24.83
CA GLN A 186 -12.54 -10.51 25.33
C GLN A 186 -12.19 -11.46 26.50
N LEU A 187 -10.98 -12.07 26.51
CA LEU A 187 -10.59 -13.09 27.47
C LEU A 187 -9.61 -12.60 28.54
N THR A 188 -8.90 -11.48 28.29
CA THR A 188 -7.89 -10.95 29.21
C THR A 188 -7.98 -9.42 29.33
N TRP A 189 -7.17 -8.70 28.56
CA TRP A 189 -7.08 -7.25 28.59
C TRP A 189 -6.55 -6.72 27.24
N TRP A 190 -7.27 -5.85 26.56
CA TRP A 190 -6.98 -5.39 25.20
C TRP A 190 -5.58 -4.80 24.99
N PRO A 191 -4.92 -4.08 25.93
CA PRO A 191 -3.57 -3.54 25.71
C PRO A 191 -2.54 -4.60 25.35
N TRP A 192 -2.75 -5.87 25.78
CA TRP A 192 -1.84 -6.96 25.41
C TRP A 192 -1.74 -7.16 23.90
N ALA A 193 -2.76 -6.86 23.13
CA ALA A 193 -2.69 -6.93 21.67
C ALA A 193 -1.59 -6.00 21.13
N HIS A 194 -1.45 -4.79 21.70
CA HIS A 194 -0.43 -3.82 21.35
C HIS A 194 0.93 -4.18 21.92
N TRP A 195 1.01 -4.67 23.14
CA TRP A 195 2.29 -5.01 23.79
C TRP A 195 2.92 -6.25 23.17
N VAL A 196 2.14 -7.27 22.81
CA VAL A 196 2.64 -8.43 22.06
C VAL A 196 3.14 -7.99 20.68
N LEU A 197 2.41 -7.12 19.98
CA LEU A 197 2.87 -6.53 18.72
C LEU A 197 4.21 -5.78 18.90
N ALA A 198 4.35 -5.01 19.98
CA ALA A 198 5.59 -4.30 20.30
C ALA A 198 6.77 -5.27 20.51
N ILE A 199 6.56 -6.34 21.26
CA ILE A 199 7.58 -7.38 21.53
C ILE A 199 7.99 -8.07 20.23
N VAL A 200 7.02 -8.45 19.40
CA VAL A 200 7.29 -9.09 18.10
C VAL A 200 8.08 -8.15 17.18
N CYS A 201 7.70 -6.88 17.09
CA CYS A 201 8.44 -5.88 16.31
C CYS A 201 9.87 -5.70 16.82
N LEU A 202 10.10 -5.69 18.14
CA LEU A 202 11.44 -5.59 18.71
C LEU A 202 12.30 -6.82 18.34
N ILE A 203 11.73 -8.02 18.45
CA ILE A 203 12.42 -9.25 18.04
C ILE A 203 12.77 -9.20 16.54
N LEU A 204 11.86 -8.74 15.69
CA LEU A 204 12.10 -8.61 14.26
C LEU A 204 13.14 -7.53 13.92
N ALA A 205 13.20 -6.43 14.69
CA ALA A 205 14.27 -5.44 14.55
C ALA A 205 15.64 -6.08 14.84
N ILE A 206 15.74 -6.83 15.95
CA ILE A 206 16.96 -7.55 16.32
C ILE A 206 17.33 -8.58 15.24
N LEU A 207 16.39 -9.39 14.79
CA LEU A 207 16.62 -10.38 13.74
C LEU A 207 17.06 -9.74 12.42
N THR A 208 16.46 -8.62 12.03
CA THR A 208 16.84 -7.88 10.82
C THR A 208 18.30 -7.48 10.84
N GLN A 209 18.85 -7.09 11.99
CA GLN A 209 20.26 -6.71 12.14
C GLN A 209 21.21 -7.84 11.73
N PHE A 210 20.87 -9.08 12.08
CA PHE A 210 21.74 -10.25 11.86
C PHE A 210 21.44 -11.00 10.57
N ILE A 211 20.19 -10.98 10.10
CA ILE A 211 19.72 -11.79 8.97
C ILE A 211 19.89 -11.09 7.63
N VAL A 212 19.72 -9.75 7.56
CA VAL A 212 19.87 -9.04 6.28
C VAL A 212 21.34 -8.94 5.90
N PRO A 213 21.77 -9.53 4.75
CA PRO A 213 23.15 -9.48 4.28
C PRO A 213 23.66 -8.05 4.10
N THR A 214 24.92 -7.82 4.45
CA THR A 214 25.55 -6.49 4.33
C THR A 214 25.65 -5.99 2.90
N GLU A 215 25.76 -6.89 1.94
CA GLU A 215 25.78 -6.57 0.50
C GLU A 215 24.47 -5.91 0.03
N LEU A 216 23.33 -6.37 0.55
CA LEU A 216 22.01 -5.81 0.26
C LEU A 216 21.71 -4.53 1.06
N ALA A 217 22.48 -4.26 2.12
CA ALA A 217 22.27 -3.13 3.01
C ALA A 217 22.75 -1.79 2.44
N GLN A 218 23.61 -1.81 1.40
CA GLN A 218 24.22 -0.61 0.84
C GLN A 218 23.18 0.30 0.19
N ALA A 219 23.38 1.62 0.37
CA ALA A 219 22.61 2.65 -0.28
C ALA A 219 22.73 2.58 -1.81
N VAL A 220 21.63 2.81 -2.53
CA VAL A 220 21.61 2.81 -4.00
C VAL A 220 22.15 4.15 -4.54
N HIS A 221 21.73 5.25 -3.89
CA HIS A 221 22.09 6.62 -4.26
C HIS A 221 22.59 7.41 -3.06
N PRO A 222 23.80 7.15 -2.55
CA PRO A 222 24.29 7.77 -1.30
C PRO A 222 24.49 9.29 -1.41
N THR A 223 24.57 9.84 -2.62
CA THR A 223 24.67 11.29 -2.89
C THR A 223 23.33 11.92 -3.29
N GLY A 224 22.24 11.14 -3.33
CA GLY A 224 20.90 11.62 -3.67
C GLY A 224 20.39 12.65 -2.66
N LYS A 225 19.64 13.63 -3.15
CA LYS A 225 18.97 14.62 -2.30
C LYS A 225 17.50 14.25 -2.13
N THR A 226 16.93 14.63 -1.01
CA THR A 226 15.49 14.55 -0.77
C THR A 226 14.93 15.96 -0.73
N ASP A 227 13.82 16.20 -1.44
CA ASP A 227 13.09 17.45 -1.31
C ASP A 227 12.38 17.52 0.05
N VAL A 228 13.10 18.02 1.05
CA VAL A 228 12.58 18.15 2.42
C VAL A 228 11.44 19.19 2.47
N ILE A 229 11.52 20.24 1.69
CA ILE A 229 10.50 21.31 1.68
C ILE A 229 9.22 20.78 1.04
N GLY A 230 9.31 20.17 -0.13
CA GLY A 230 8.16 19.51 -0.76
C GLY A 230 7.56 18.42 0.12
N ALA A 231 8.40 17.62 0.80
CA ALA A 231 7.94 16.62 1.76
C ALA A 231 7.10 17.23 2.88
N ILE A 232 7.59 18.28 3.56
CA ILE A 232 6.87 18.91 4.68
C ILE A 232 5.56 19.52 4.19
N ILE A 233 5.58 20.25 3.08
CA ILE A 233 4.38 20.92 2.53
C ILE A 233 3.36 19.87 2.09
N GLY A 234 3.76 18.86 1.31
CA GLY A 234 2.86 17.82 0.82
C GLY A 234 2.24 16.98 1.95
N VAL A 235 3.06 16.52 2.90
CA VAL A 235 2.61 15.80 4.09
C VAL A 235 1.62 16.62 4.89
N SER A 236 1.95 17.89 5.17
CA SER A 236 1.08 18.78 5.96
C SER A 236 -0.26 19.00 5.28
N GLY A 237 -0.29 19.25 3.97
CA GLY A 237 -1.51 19.44 3.20
C GLY A 237 -2.41 18.21 3.24
N LEU A 238 -1.86 17.03 3.00
CA LEU A 238 -2.61 15.76 3.01
C LEU A 238 -3.13 15.40 4.40
N ILE A 239 -2.33 15.62 5.47
CA ILE A 239 -2.76 15.39 6.86
C ILE A 239 -3.90 16.32 7.24
N LEU A 240 -3.77 17.62 7.00
CA LEU A 240 -4.80 18.60 7.36
C LEU A 240 -6.10 18.34 6.60
N PHE A 241 -6.01 17.94 5.34
CA PHE A 241 -7.19 17.58 4.55
C PHE A 241 -7.98 16.43 5.18
N ILE A 242 -7.31 15.31 5.46
CA ILE A 242 -7.95 14.14 6.09
C ILE A 242 -8.39 14.43 7.51
N PHE A 243 -7.64 15.25 8.25
CA PHE A 243 -8.05 15.68 9.58
C PHE A 243 -9.45 16.33 9.55
N CYS A 244 -9.70 17.23 8.61
CA CYS A 244 -11.01 17.88 8.51
C CYS A 244 -12.15 16.88 8.22
N TRP A 245 -11.92 15.92 7.33
CA TRP A 245 -12.92 14.90 6.99
C TRP A 245 -13.25 13.96 8.15
N ASN A 246 -12.28 13.61 8.99
CA ASN A 246 -12.52 12.74 10.14
C ASN A 246 -12.96 13.52 11.39
N GLN A 247 -12.59 14.79 11.53
CA GLN A 247 -12.96 15.61 12.67
C GLN A 247 -14.33 16.28 12.49
N GLY A 248 -14.72 16.59 11.26
CA GLY A 248 -16.03 17.19 10.94
C GLY A 248 -17.23 16.40 11.46
N PRO A 249 -17.31 15.07 11.31
CA PRO A 249 -18.37 14.24 11.92
C PRO A 249 -18.45 14.35 13.44
N VAL A 250 -17.29 14.46 14.11
CA VAL A 250 -17.16 14.45 15.58
C VAL A 250 -17.67 15.75 16.19
N VAL A 251 -17.18 16.88 15.67
CA VAL A 251 -17.45 18.21 16.29
C VAL A 251 -18.53 19.00 15.56
N GLY A 252 -18.84 18.65 14.32
CA GLY A 252 -19.75 19.36 13.42
C GLY A 252 -19.03 20.19 12.37
N TRP A 253 -19.54 20.16 11.15
CA TRP A 253 -19.02 20.91 10.00
C TRP A 253 -19.27 22.43 10.10
N ASP A 254 -20.14 22.86 11.01
CA ASP A 254 -20.45 24.25 11.32
C ASP A 254 -19.34 24.97 12.10
N LYS A 255 -18.37 24.24 12.66
CA LYS A 255 -17.27 24.82 13.43
C LYS A 255 -16.30 25.57 12.54
N PRO A 256 -15.99 26.86 12.85
CA PRO A 256 -15.13 27.71 12.01
C PRO A 256 -13.76 27.10 11.72
N TYR A 257 -13.15 26.42 12.69
CA TYR A 257 -11.83 25.86 12.50
C TYR A 257 -11.82 24.69 11.51
N ILE A 258 -12.91 23.90 11.34
CA ILE A 258 -12.96 22.78 10.41
C ILE A 258 -12.86 23.28 8.97
N TYR A 259 -13.75 24.21 8.56
CA TYR A 259 -13.68 24.71 7.19
C TYR A 259 -12.49 25.61 6.94
N SER A 260 -12.00 26.34 7.97
CA SER A 260 -10.76 27.12 7.82
C SER A 260 -9.53 26.23 7.58
N VAL A 261 -9.37 25.15 8.35
CA VAL A 261 -8.28 24.18 8.16
C VAL A 261 -8.44 23.45 6.83
N LEU A 262 -9.68 23.15 6.38
CA LEU A 262 -9.90 22.56 5.06
C LEU A 262 -9.43 23.48 3.93
N ILE A 263 -9.77 24.77 4.00
CA ILE A 263 -9.29 25.77 3.02
C ILE A 263 -7.76 25.86 3.04
N VAL A 264 -7.18 25.97 4.24
CA VAL A 264 -5.71 26.01 4.41
C VAL A 264 -5.05 24.76 3.83
N SER A 265 -5.62 23.57 4.05
CA SER A 265 -5.08 22.32 3.50
C SER A 265 -5.08 22.33 1.96
N ILE A 266 -6.15 22.81 1.34
CA ILE A 266 -6.23 22.93 -0.13
C ILE A 266 -5.17 23.92 -0.64
N VAL A 267 -5.00 25.07 0.02
CA VAL A 267 -3.96 26.05 -0.35
C VAL A 267 -2.56 25.42 -0.22
N ILE A 268 -2.29 24.69 0.85
CA ILE A 268 -1.01 23.99 1.05
C ILE A 268 -0.77 22.94 -0.05
N ILE A 269 -1.78 22.17 -0.44
CA ILE A 269 -1.68 21.20 -1.54
C ILE A 269 -1.38 21.91 -2.88
N VAL A 270 -2.00 23.05 -3.15
CA VAL A 270 -1.70 23.85 -4.33
C VAL A 270 -0.26 24.37 -4.29
N ILE A 271 0.20 24.88 -3.13
CA ILE A 271 1.60 25.31 -2.94
C ILE A 271 2.56 24.13 -3.16
N PHE A 272 2.22 22.93 -2.66
CA PHE A 272 3.01 21.71 -2.88
C PHE A 272 3.22 21.45 -4.37
N VAL A 273 2.16 21.49 -5.17
CA VAL A 273 2.26 21.31 -6.63
C VAL A 273 3.19 22.36 -7.27
N PHE A 274 3.12 23.64 -6.85
CA PHE A 274 4.03 24.69 -7.34
C PHE A 274 5.48 24.46 -6.93
N VAL A 275 5.74 23.94 -5.72
CA VAL A 275 7.09 23.60 -5.26
C VAL A 275 7.65 22.44 -6.09
N GLU A 276 6.88 21.36 -6.26
CA GLU A 276 7.27 20.19 -7.07
C GLU A 276 7.58 20.57 -8.53
N MET A 277 6.89 21.58 -9.10
CA MET A 277 7.18 22.10 -10.45
C MET A 277 8.55 22.78 -10.57
N ARG A 278 9.14 23.23 -9.47
CA ARG A 278 10.38 24.02 -9.45
C ARG A 278 11.56 23.29 -8.85
N THR A 279 11.33 22.16 -8.21
CA THR A 279 12.38 21.36 -7.57
C THR A 279 13.12 20.50 -8.59
N GLU A 280 14.46 20.45 -8.50
CA GLU A 280 15.31 19.65 -9.40
C GLU A 280 15.12 18.13 -9.20
N GLU A 281 14.99 17.68 -7.95
CA GLU A 281 14.71 16.28 -7.59
C GLU A 281 13.38 16.20 -6.80
N PRO A 282 12.22 16.32 -7.48
CA PRO A 282 10.92 16.33 -6.81
C PRO A 282 10.58 14.95 -6.26
N ILE A 283 9.83 14.92 -5.14
CA ILE A 283 9.31 13.67 -4.56
C ILE A 283 8.28 13.04 -5.51
N MET A 284 7.48 13.88 -6.16
CA MET A 284 6.44 13.49 -7.11
C MET A 284 6.66 14.19 -8.46
N PRO A 285 7.52 13.64 -9.35
CA PRO A 285 7.75 14.23 -10.66
C PRO A 285 6.44 14.42 -11.43
N LEU A 286 6.13 15.65 -11.84
CA LEU A 286 4.87 15.94 -12.53
C LEU A 286 4.76 15.26 -13.91
N SER A 287 5.89 14.84 -14.49
CA SER A 287 5.91 14.01 -15.70
C SER A 287 5.13 12.71 -15.57
N ILE A 288 5.01 12.16 -14.36
CA ILE A 288 4.24 10.95 -14.07
C ILE A 288 2.76 11.12 -14.39
N TRP A 289 2.21 12.32 -14.15
CA TRP A 289 0.80 12.64 -14.43
C TRP A 289 0.49 12.72 -15.92
N SER A 290 1.51 12.96 -16.75
CA SER A 290 1.37 12.98 -18.21
C SER A 290 1.36 11.58 -18.83
N VAL A 291 1.68 10.53 -18.06
CA VAL A 291 1.64 9.15 -18.56
C VAL A 291 0.19 8.70 -18.77
N PRO A 292 -0.20 8.34 -20.01
CA PRO A 292 -1.58 8.00 -20.34
C PRO A 292 -2.12 6.87 -19.48
N GLY A 293 -3.27 7.10 -18.83
CA GLY A 293 -3.95 6.15 -17.98
C GLY A 293 -3.50 6.14 -16.50
N PHE A 294 -2.31 6.65 -16.16
CA PHE A 294 -1.84 6.65 -14.77
C PHE A 294 -2.73 7.48 -13.82
N PRO A 295 -3.11 8.72 -14.12
CA PRO A 295 -4.04 9.48 -13.29
C PRO A 295 -5.39 8.76 -13.09
N GLY A 296 -5.89 8.13 -14.16
CA GLY A 296 -7.12 7.34 -14.09
C GLY A 296 -6.98 6.13 -13.16
N VAL A 297 -5.87 5.39 -13.24
CA VAL A 297 -5.58 4.26 -12.34
C VAL A 297 -5.50 4.73 -10.89
N LEU A 298 -4.79 5.83 -10.62
CA LEU A 298 -4.65 6.40 -9.28
C LEU A 298 -6.02 6.81 -8.71
N GLY A 299 -6.84 7.50 -9.50
CA GLY A 299 -8.20 7.89 -9.13
C GLY A 299 -9.12 6.68 -8.90
N CYS A 300 -9.04 5.68 -9.77
CA CYS A 300 -9.77 4.42 -9.63
C CYS A 300 -9.39 3.70 -8.31
N MET A 301 -8.09 3.60 -8.01
CA MET A 301 -7.59 3.01 -6.76
C MET A 301 -8.08 3.80 -5.54
N ALA A 302 -8.00 5.12 -5.56
CA ALA A 302 -8.48 5.96 -4.46
C ALA A 302 -9.98 5.75 -4.18
N LEU A 303 -10.81 5.72 -5.22
CA LEU A 303 -12.26 5.50 -5.10
C LEU A 303 -12.58 4.08 -4.57
N GLY A 304 -11.93 3.06 -5.11
CA GLY A 304 -12.14 1.67 -4.69
C GLY A 304 -11.71 1.42 -3.24
N TRP A 305 -10.55 1.90 -2.84
CA TRP A 305 -10.04 1.70 -1.48
C TRP A 305 -10.74 2.59 -0.43
N SER A 306 -11.26 3.77 -0.83
CA SER A 306 -12.22 4.49 0.02
C SER A 306 -13.48 3.67 0.28
N SER A 307 -14.03 3.06 -0.78
CA SER A 307 -15.20 2.17 -0.69
C SER A 307 -14.92 0.94 0.18
N PHE A 308 -13.72 0.34 0.06
CA PHE A 308 -13.29 -0.76 0.90
C PHE A 308 -13.15 -0.36 2.38
N GLY A 309 -12.58 0.82 2.67
CA GLY A 309 -12.49 1.35 4.03
C GLY A 309 -13.86 1.47 4.70
N VAL A 310 -14.85 1.93 3.95
CA VAL A 310 -16.26 1.97 4.40
C VAL A 310 -16.77 0.55 4.65
N PHE A 311 -16.60 -0.37 3.70
CA PHE A 311 -17.05 -1.76 3.84
C PHE A 311 -16.51 -2.42 5.11
N ILE A 312 -15.20 -2.43 5.30
CA ILE A 312 -14.56 -3.19 6.38
C ILE A 312 -14.91 -2.63 7.76
N TYR A 313 -15.08 -1.31 7.87
CA TYR A 313 -15.53 -0.69 9.11
C TYR A 313 -16.99 -1.04 9.41
N TYR A 314 -17.90 -0.80 8.48
CA TYR A 314 -19.34 -0.98 8.74
C TYR A 314 -19.81 -2.42 8.76
N VAL A 315 -19.10 -3.38 8.15
CA VAL A 315 -19.41 -4.81 8.34
C VAL A 315 -19.13 -5.25 9.78
N VAL A 316 -18.04 -4.76 10.39
CA VAL A 316 -17.74 -5.02 11.81
C VAL A 316 -18.79 -4.35 12.69
N GLN A 317 -19.12 -3.07 12.48
CA GLN A 317 -20.16 -2.36 13.22
C GLN A 317 -21.51 -3.08 13.12
N TYR A 318 -21.89 -3.55 11.93
CA TYR A 318 -23.11 -4.31 11.73
C TYR A 318 -23.10 -5.62 12.54
N LEU A 319 -22.02 -6.40 12.48
CA LEU A 319 -21.94 -7.66 13.19
C LEU A 319 -21.96 -7.48 14.71
N GLU A 320 -21.23 -6.51 15.25
CA GLU A 320 -21.08 -6.34 16.69
C GLU A 320 -22.25 -5.54 17.31
N ILE A 321 -22.65 -4.43 16.70
CA ILE A 321 -23.66 -3.54 17.28
C ILE A 321 -25.08 -3.97 16.91
N ILE A 322 -25.33 -4.35 15.67
CA ILE A 322 -26.69 -4.70 15.21
C ILE A 322 -26.98 -6.17 15.53
N ARG A 323 -26.00 -7.06 15.31
CA ARG A 323 -26.18 -8.50 15.49
C ARG A 323 -25.75 -8.99 16.88
N GLY A 324 -25.06 -8.17 17.67
CA GLY A 324 -24.57 -8.53 18.99
C GLY A 324 -23.49 -9.63 18.98
N ALA A 325 -22.79 -9.80 17.88
CA ALA A 325 -21.71 -10.77 17.79
C ALA A 325 -20.53 -10.35 18.67
N SER A 326 -19.92 -11.31 19.35
CA SER A 326 -18.69 -11.06 20.10
C SER A 326 -17.51 -10.80 19.13
N PRO A 327 -16.44 -10.09 19.56
CA PRO A 327 -15.27 -9.86 18.73
C PRO A 327 -14.64 -11.13 18.16
N LEU A 328 -14.55 -12.20 18.93
CA LEU A 328 -14.05 -13.50 18.46
C LEU A 328 -14.95 -14.10 17.37
N LEU A 329 -16.27 -14.02 17.56
CA LEU A 329 -17.22 -14.51 16.56
C LEU A 329 -17.16 -13.64 15.29
N THR A 330 -17.05 -12.32 15.44
CA THR A 330 -16.86 -11.39 14.31
C THR A 330 -15.59 -11.74 13.53
N THR A 331 -14.47 -12.00 14.23
CA THR A 331 -13.22 -12.45 13.57
C THR A 331 -13.42 -13.75 12.79
N ALA A 332 -14.11 -14.73 13.38
CA ALA A 332 -14.41 -15.99 12.70
C ALA A 332 -15.28 -15.77 11.44
N MET A 333 -16.28 -14.89 11.53
CA MET A 333 -17.13 -14.50 10.40
C MET A 333 -16.37 -13.72 9.31
N LEU A 334 -15.27 -13.06 9.63
CA LEU A 334 -14.41 -12.37 8.66
C LEU A 334 -13.32 -13.28 8.06
N THR A 335 -13.08 -14.47 8.60
CA THR A 335 -12.04 -15.40 8.10
C THR A 335 -12.17 -15.75 6.60
N PRO A 336 -13.38 -15.86 5.99
CA PRO A 336 -13.49 -16.07 4.56
C PRO A 336 -12.80 -15.00 3.70
N LEU A 337 -12.64 -13.77 4.20
CA LEU A 337 -11.88 -12.71 3.50
C LEU A 337 -10.45 -13.15 3.16
N VAL A 338 -9.77 -13.89 4.04
CA VAL A 338 -8.40 -14.38 3.78
C VAL A 338 -8.41 -15.51 2.77
N ILE A 339 -9.29 -16.50 2.96
CA ILE A 339 -9.36 -17.67 2.09
C ILE A 339 -9.64 -17.23 0.65
N PHE A 340 -10.63 -16.39 0.46
CA PHE A 340 -11.01 -15.90 -0.87
C PHE A 340 -10.07 -14.81 -1.39
N GLY A 341 -9.32 -14.11 -0.53
CA GLY A 341 -8.21 -13.25 -0.91
C GLY A 341 -7.07 -14.04 -1.58
N LEU A 342 -6.70 -15.20 -1.00
CA LEU A 342 -5.73 -16.10 -1.63
C LEU A 342 -6.24 -16.64 -2.99
N VAL A 343 -7.52 -17.00 -3.06
CA VAL A 343 -8.16 -17.43 -4.33
C VAL A 343 -8.13 -16.29 -5.34
N ALA A 344 -8.44 -15.06 -4.94
CA ALA A 344 -8.41 -13.88 -5.81
C ALA A 344 -6.99 -13.61 -6.35
N THR A 345 -5.96 -13.71 -5.49
CA THR A 345 -4.56 -13.56 -5.88
C THR A 345 -4.14 -14.60 -6.93
N ILE A 346 -4.53 -15.87 -6.75
CA ILE A 346 -4.27 -16.93 -7.73
C ILE A 346 -5.03 -16.64 -9.03
N THR A 347 -6.28 -16.22 -8.94
CA THR A 347 -7.13 -15.91 -10.09
C THR A 347 -6.52 -14.76 -10.92
N VAL A 348 -6.08 -13.68 -10.27
CA VAL A 348 -5.47 -12.55 -10.98
C VAL A 348 -4.16 -12.97 -11.66
N SER A 349 -3.35 -13.80 -11.01
CA SER A 349 -2.10 -14.27 -11.61
C SER A 349 -2.31 -15.08 -12.91
N GLN A 350 -3.41 -15.83 -13.01
CA GLN A 350 -3.79 -16.56 -14.22
C GLN A 350 -4.39 -15.68 -15.32
N LEU A 351 -4.99 -14.55 -14.93
CA LEU A 351 -5.57 -13.59 -15.86
C LEU A 351 -4.54 -12.61 -16.42
N TYR A 352 -3.36 -12.51 -15.79
CA TYR A 352 -2.26 -11.68 -16.28
C TYR A 352 -1.89 -12.03 -17.73
N GLY A 353 -1.74 -11.00 -18.56
CA GLY A 353 -1.41 -11.16 -19.97
C GLY A 353 -2.58 -11.66 -20.86
N ARG A 354 -3.66 -12.20 -20.28
CA ARG A 354 -4.85 -12.64 -21.01
C ARG A 354 -5.95 -11.60 -21.07
N VAL A 355 -6.05 -10.80 -19.99
CA VAL A 355 -7.08 -9.75 -19.85
C VAL A 355 -6.38 -8.41 -19.67
N PRO A 356 -6.77 -7.37 -20.44
CA PRO A 356 -6.25 -6.02 -20.25
C PRO A 356 -6.49 -5.51 -18.83
N ALA A 357 -5.49 -4.82 -18.25
CA ALA A 357 -5.49 -4.39 -16.85
C ALA A 357 -6.70 -3.50 -16.47
N HIS A 358 -7.22 -2.70 -17.40
CA HIS A 358 -8.38 -1.85 -17.13
C HIS A 358 -9.67 -2.66 -16.89
N TYR A 359 -9.85 -3.83 -17.51
CA TYR A 359 -10.98 -4.72 -17.20
C TYR A 359 -10.83 -5.37 -15.82
N LEU A 360 -9.59 -5.68 -15.42
CA LEU A 360 -9.32 -6.19 -14.07
C LEU A 360 -9.62 -5.12 -13.01
N LEU A 361 -9.21 -3.86 -13.26
CA LEU A 361 -9.55 -2.74 -12.38
C LEU A 361 -11.07 -2.49 -12.32
N MET A 362 -11.75 -2.55 -13.46
CA MET A 362 -13.21 -2.40 -13.52
C MET A 362 -13.91 -3.53 -12.73
N ALA A 363 -13.50 -4.77 -12.93
CA ALA A 363 -14.04 -5.91 -12.18
C ALA A 363 -13.83 -5.76 -10.66
N SER A 364 -12.66 -5.32 -10.25
CA SER A 364 -12.33 -5.02 -8.86
C SER A 364 -13.30 -3.98 -8.26
N MET A 365 -13.58 -2.87 -8.97
CA MET A 365 -14.54 -1.85 -8.52
C MET A 365 -15.97 -2.40 -8.42
N ILE A 366 -16.36 -3.29 -9.32
CA ILE A 366 -17.66 -3.98 -9.28
C ILE A 366 -17.74 -4.88 -8.03
N PHE A 367 -16.70 -5.61 -7.68
CA PHE A 367 -16.68 -6.41 -6.45
C PHE A 367 -16.81 -5.56 -5.18
N PHE A 368 -16.14 -4.41 -5.11
CA PHE A 368 -16.35 -3.46 -4.01
C PHE A 368 -17.78 -2.93 -3.97
N CYS A 369 -18.39 -2.62 -5.11
CA CYS A 369 -19.76 -2.19 -5.22
C CYS A 369 -20.73 -3.27 -4.70
N ILE A 370 -20.56 -4.52 -5.12
CA ILE A 370 -21.39 -5.66 -4.69
C ILE A 370 -21.23 -5.89 -3.18
N GLY A 371 -20.01 -5.88 -2.65
CA GLY A 371 -19.73 -6.06 -1.21
C GLY A 371 -20.48 -5.04 -0.35
N ASN A 372 -20.34 -3.74 -0.68
CA ASN A 372 -21.07 -2.68 0.02
C ASN A 372 -22.60 -2.83 -0.13
N THR A 373 -23.09 -3.19 -1.31
CA THR A 373 -24.53 -3.36 -1.56
C THR A 373 -25.10 -4.49 -0.71
N LEU A 374 -24.41 -5.62 -0.61
CA LEU A 374 -24.85 -6.75 0.20
C LEU A 374 -25.00 -6.36 1.68
N ILE A 375 -24.03 -5.64 2.24
CA ILE A 375 -24.08 -5.21 3.65
C ILE A 375 -25.11 -4.08 3.83
N ALA A 376 -25.24 -3.13 2.88
CA ALA A 376 -26.22 -2.04 2.97
C ALA A 376 -27.68 -2.53 2.98
N THR A 377 -27.93 -3.65 2.30
CA THR A 377 -29.29 -4.19 2.11
C THR A 377 -29.61 -5.38 3.00
N VAL A 378 -28.65 -5.85 3.82
CA VAL A 378 -28.87 -7.02 4.68
C VAL A 378 -29.99 -6.76 5.71
N PRO A 379 -30.99 -7.66 5.83
CA PRO A 379 -31.98 -7.60 6.90
C PRO A 379 -31.31 -7.78 8.27
N ALA A 380 -31.80 -7.06 9.29
CA ALA A 380 -31.19 -7.08 10.63
C ALA A 380 -31.21 -8.48 11.28
N ASP A 381 -32.17 -9.30 10.95
CA ASP A 381 -32.39 -10.65 11.49
C ASP A 381 -31.87 -11.77 10.56
N GLN A 382 -31.30 -11.44 9.39
CA GLN A 382 -30.80 -12.45 8.44
C GLN A 382 -29.62 -13.24 9.05
N ILE A 383 -29.59 -14.55 8.88
CA ILE A 383 -28.47 -15.39 9.30
C ILE A 383 -27.18 -15.00 8.57
N TYR A 384 -26.04 -15.24 9.22
CA TYR A 384 -24.71 -14.92 8.67
C TYR A 384 -24.46 -15.51 7.25
N TRP A 385 -24.89 -16.75 7.00
CA TRP A 385 -24.68 -17.48 5.75
C TRP A 385 -25.39 -16.85 4.53
N GLY A 386 -26.25 -15.87 4.76
CA GLY A 386 -26.88 -15.09 3.70
C GLY A 386 -25.93 -14.05 3.09
N GLN A 387 -26.39 -12.78 3.06
CA GLN A 387 -25.65 -11.70 2.39
C GLN A 387 -24.26 -11.41 2.99
N VAL A 388 -24.11 -11.52 4.33
CA VAL A 388 -22.83 -11.21 4.99
C VAL A 388 -21.73 -12.18 4.54
N PHE A 389 -22.00 -13.49 4.53
CA PHE A 389 -21.04 -14.50 4.08
C PHE A 389 -20.66 -14.29 2.60
N VAL A 390 -21.65 -14.03 1.75
CA VAL A 390 -21.40 -13.74 0.33
C VAL A 390 -20.55 -12.48 0.15
N ALA A 391 -20.81 -11.44 0.95
CA ALA A 391 -20.00 -10.21 0.92
C ALA A 391 -18.53 -10.49 1.30
N THR A 392 -18.28 -11.34 2.32
CA THR A 392 -16.91 -11.71 2.71
C THR A 392 -16.18 -12.59 1.68
N ILE A 393 -16.92 -13.28 0.81
CA ILE A 393 -16.35 -14.02 -0.33
C ILE A 393 -15.97 -13.08 -1.48
N LEU A 394 -16.85 -12.12 -1.81
CA LEU A 394 -16.71 -11.32 -3.04
C LEU A 394 -15.79 -10.10 -2.86
N THR A 395 -15.80 -9.45 -1.70
CA THR A 395 -15.00 -8.24 -1.46
C THR A 395 -13.49 -8.43 -1.65
N PRO A 396 -12.85 -9.56 -1.27
CA PRO A 396 -11.42 -9.80 -1.51
C PRO A 396 -11.02 -9.71 -2.97
N PHE A 397 -11.90 -10.11 -3.91
CA PHE A 397 -11.62 -9.94 -5.34
C PHE A 397 -11.47 -8.45 -5.73
N GLY A 398 -12.16 -7.54 -5.01
CA GLY A 398 -11.92 -6.11 -5.16
C GLY A 398 -10.51 -5.70 -4.75
N MET A 399 -10.04 -6.13 -3.58
CA MET A 399 -8.73 -5.78 -3.03
C MET A 399 -7.58 -6.41 -3.83
N ASP A 400 -7.62 -7.74 -3.94
CA ASP A 400 -6.48 -8.54 -4.39
C ASP A 400 -6.34 -8.56 -5.93
N ILE A 401 -7.34 -8.09 -6.68
CA ILE A 401 -7.22 -7.81 -8.11
C ILE A 401 -6.74 -6.39 -8.36
N SER A 402 -7.20 -5.38 -7.59
CA SER A 402 -6.96 -3.97 -7.88
C SER A 402 -5.48 -3.60 -7.85
N PHE A 403 -4.77 -4.00 -6.79
CA PHE A 403 -3.37 -3.61 -6.60
C PHE A 403 -2.42 -4.21 -7.65
N PRO A 404 -2.46 -5.53 -7.94
CA PRO A 404 -1.67 -6.09 -9.03
C PRO A 404 -2.02 -5.51 -10.40
N ALA A 405 -3.31 -5.27 -10.69
CA ALA A 405 -3.72 -4.68 -11.96
C ALA A 405 -3.19 -3.23 -12.12
N ALA A 406 -3.26 -2.42 -11.08
CA ALA A 406 -2.69 -1.08 -11.05
C ALA A 406 -1.17 -1.10 -11.23
N SER A 407 -0.48 -2.01 -10.50
CA SER A 407 0.97 -2.19 -10.59
C SER A 407 1.41 -2.61 -12.00
N LEU A 408 0.62 -3.42 -12.70
CA LEU A 408 0.89 -3.81 -14.08
C LEU A 408 0.85 -2.60 -15.02
N VAL A 409 -0.15 -1.71 -14.88
CA VAL A 409 -0.21 -0.48 -15.68
C VAL A 409 1.02 0.38 -15.44
N VAL A 410 1.43 0.52 -14.18
CA VAL A 410 2.64 1.26 -13.81
C VAL A 410 3.89 0.63 -14.45
N SER A 411 4.06 -0.68 -14.29
CA SER A 411 5.24 -1.39 -14.82
C SER A 411 5.35 -1.29 -16.34
N ASN A 412 4.22 -1.36 -17.05
CA ASN A 412 4.23 -1.37 -18.52
C ASN A 412 4.37 0.02 -19.16
N ARG A 413 3.97 1.08 -18.45
CA ARG A 413 3.92 2.43 -19.02
C ARG A 413 4.91 3.40 -18.43
N MET A 414 5.43 3.14 -17.24
CA MET A 414 6.38 4.03 -16.58
C MET A 414 7.82 3.70 -16.99
N PRO A 415 8.65 4.72 -17.25
CA PRO A 415 10.10 4.53 -17.32
C PRO A 415 10.63 3.86 -16.06
N VAL A 416 11.62 2.98 -16.19
CA VAL A 416 12.16 2.16 -15.08
C VAL A 416 12.53 3.00 -13.86
N HIS A 417 13.12 4.18 -14.07
CA HIS A 417 13.53 5.11 -13.00
C HIS A 417 12.34 5.77 -12.25
N GLN A 418 11.12 5.74 -12.81
CA GLN A 418 9.90 6.32 -12.19
C GLN A 418 8.97 5.26 -11.59
N GLN A 419 9.20 3.98 -11.86
CA GLN A 419 8.31 2.89 -11.37
C GLN A 419 8.22 2.84 -9.84
N GLY A 420 9.33 3.10 -9.14
CA GLY A 420 9.35 3.12 -7.67
C GLY A 420 8.48 4.23 -7.10
N VAL A 421 8.58 5.46 -7.66
CA VAL A 421 7.75 6.60 -7.24
C VAL A 421 6.28 6.33 -7.54
N ALA A 422 5.96 5.81 -8.73
CA ALA A 422 4.58 5.50 -9.11
C ALA A 422 3.95 4.41 -8.21
N ALA A 423 4.71 3.37 -7.85
CA ALA A 423 4.28 2.35 -6.90
C ALA A 423 4.04 2.93 -5.49
N SER A 424 4.89 3.86 -5.04
CA SER A 424 4.70 4.58 -3.78
C SER A 424 3.45 5.46 -3.82
N MET A 425 3.16 6.13 -4.94
CA MET A 425 1.93 6.91 -5.12
C MET A 425 0.68 6.03 -5.08
N LEU A 426 0.71 4.81 -5.63
CA LEU A 426 -0.40 3.86 -5.51
C LEU A 426 -0.64 3.49 -4.04
N ASN A 427 0.41 3.19 -3.28
CA ASN A 427 0.28 2.88 -1.85
C ASN A 427 -0.22 4.08 -1.03
N THR A 428 0.26 5.30 -1.36
CA THR A 428 -0.26 6.54 -0.79
C THR A 428 -1.76 6.68 -1.06
N ALA A 429 -2.18 6.52 -2.32
CA ALA A 429 -3.59 6.61 -2.70
C ALA A 429 -4.46 5.60 -1.92
N ILE A 430 -4.01 4.36 -1.78
CA ILE A 430 -4.71 3.30 -1.04
C ILE A 430 -4.95 3.71 0.43
N ASN A 431 -3.88 3.98 1.16
CA ASN A 431 -3.99 4.21 2.60
C ASN A 431 -4.66 5.55 2.93
N TRP A 432 -4.34 6.62 2.16
CA TRP A 432 -4.95 7.92 2.31
C TRP A 432 -6.45 7.90 2.02
N SER A 433 -6.86 7.16 0.98
CA SER A 433 -8.26 7.06 0.58
C SER A 433 -9.12 6.22 1.54
N ILE A 434 -8.55 5.23 2.24
CA ILE A 434 -9.24 4.52 3.33
C ILE A 434 -9.66 5.54 4.40
N SER A 435 -8.73 6.39 4.85
CA SER A 435 -9.03 7.42 5.84
C SER A 435 -10.05 8.44 5.34
N LEU A 436 -9.99 8.82 4.06
CA LEU A 436 -10.98 9.72 3.44
C LEU A 436 -12.37 9.06 3.38
N GLY A 437 -12.44 7.80 2.96
CA GLY A 437 -13.68 7.03 2.90
C GLY A 437 -14.37 6.95 4.26
N LEU A 438 -13.60 6.69 5.33
CA LEU A 438 -14.12 6.67 6.70
C LEU A 438 -14.66 8.04 7.13
N GLY A 439 -13.97 9.14 6.79
CA GLY A 439 -14.41 10.50 7.10
C GLY A 439 -15.72 10.89 6.38
N VAL A 440 -15.82 10.54 5.08
CA VAL A 440 -17.06 10.75 4.29
C VAL A 440 -18.22 9.95 4.86
N ALA A 441 -18.01 8.66 5.10
CA ALA A 441 -19.01 7.75 5.64
C ALA A 441 -19.46 8.16 7.05
N GLY A 442 -18.51 8.51 7.93
CA GLY A 442 -18.78 9.01 9.27
C GLY A 442 -19.58 10.33 9.27
N THR A 443 -19.32 11.21 8.27
CA THR A 443 -20.13 12.42 8.08
C THR A 443 -21.59 12.08 7.79
N ILE A 444 -21.84 11.13 6.89
CA ILE A 444 -23.19 10.71 6.51
C ILE A 444 -23.88 10.05 7.71
N GLU A 445 -23.24 9.11 8.38
CA GLU A 445 -23.74 8.45 9.58
C GLU A 445 -24.11 9.47 10.67
N SER A 446 -23.20 10.38 11.02
CA SER A 446 -23.41 11.41 12.02
C SER A 446 -24.64 12.29 11.69
N GLN A 447 -24.83 12.67 10.42
CA GLN A 447 -25.98 13.44 9.98
C GLN A 447 -27.29 12.64 10.08
N MET A 448 -27.27 11.34 9.80
CA MET A 448 -28.45 10.47 9.94
C MET A 448 -28.84 10.31 11.40
N ILE A 449 -27.88 10.10 12.30
CA ILE A 449 -28.12 10.01 13.74
C ILE A 449 -28.66 11.33 14.29
N LYS A 450 -28.13 12.50 13.87
CA LYS A 450 -28.66 13.82 14.24
C LYS A 450 -30.10 14.04 13.79
N LYS A 451 -30.54 13.40 12.71
CA LYS A 451 -31.93 13.38 12.24
C LYS A 451 -32.82 12.39 12.99
N GLY A 452 -32.34 11.74 14.05
CA GLY A 452 -33.09 10.78 14.84
C GLY A 452 -33.27 9.41 14.20
N LYS A 453 -32.42 9.07 13.19
CA LYS A 453 -32.43 7.77 12.55
C LYS A 453 -31.70 6.72 13.41
N SER A 454 -32.09 5.45 13.24
CA SER A 454 -31.45 4.34 13.94
C SER A 454 -29.99 4.14 13.50
N PRO A 455 -29.14 3.52 14.35
CA PRO A 455 -27.77 3.17 13.95
C PRO A 455 -27.70 2.38 12.64
N LEU A 456 -28.61 1.42 12.43
CA LEU A 456 -28.67 0.63 11.20
C LEU A 456 -28.93 1.50 9.97
N GLU A 457 -29.83 2.50 10.06
CA GLU A 457 -30.07 3.44 8.96
C GLU A 457 -28.84 4.32 8.71
N GLY A 458 -28.11 4.71 9.76
CA GLY A 458 -26.83 5.41 9.67
C GLY A 458 -25.80 4.58 8.91
N TYR A 459 -25.60 3.32 9.29
CA TYR A 459 -24.65 2.39 8.64
C TYR A 459 -25.00 2.12 7.17
N ARG A 460 -26.29 1.90 6.88
CA ARG A 460 -26.76 1.73 5.49
C ARG A 460 -26.48 2.97 4.64
N SER A 461 -26.71 4.16 5.19
CA SER A 461 -26.47 5.43 4.47
C SER A 461 -24.96 5.62 4.19
N ALA A 462 -24.09 5.26 5.13
CA ALA A 462 -22.64 5.27 4.95
C ALA A 462 -22.21 4.27 3.87
N LEU A 463 -22.77 3.05 3.87
CA LEU A 463 -22.49 2.02 2.85
C LEU A 463 -22.98 2.43 1.46
N TYR A 464 -24.11 3.18 1.35
CA TYR A 464 -24.55 3.76 0.07
C TYR A 464 -23.52 4.75 -0.51
N ALA A 465 -22.81 5.49 0.34
CA ALA A 465 -21.68 6.29 -0.14
C ALA A 465 -20.53 5.40 -0.65
N GLY A 466 -20.25 4.29 0.03
CA GLY A 466 -19.27 3.28 -0.45
C GLY A 466 -19.64 2.72 -1.83
N ILE A 467 -20.94 2.43 -2.06
CA ILE A 467 -21.46 2.02 -3.37
C ILE A 467 -21.21 3.12 -4.41
N GLY A 468 -21.55 4.38 -4.09
CA GLY A 468 -21.34 5.51 -4.98
C GLY A 468 -19.87 5.71 -5.36
N LEU A 469 -18.95 5.59 -4.40
CA LEU A 469 -17.50 5.68 -4.64
C LEU A 469 -17.01 4.56 -5.57
N SER A 470 -17.38 3.32 -5.31
CA SER A 470 -16.98 2.19 -6.17
C SER A 470 -17.62 2.26 -7.56
N ALA A 471 -18.89 2.67 -7.67
CA ALA A 471 -19.55 2.89 -8.95
C ALA A 471 -18.87 3.99 -9.78
N LEU A 472 -18.47 5.08 -9.15
CA LEU A 472 -17.64 6.11 -9.78
C LEU A 472 -16.28 5.54 -10.21
N GLY A 473 -15.68 4.66 -9.39
CA GLY A 473 -14.47 3.92 -9.73
C GLY A 473 -14.62 3.07 -11.00
N VAL A 474 -15.78 2.40 -11.20
CA VAL A 474 -16.09 1.66 -12.43
C VAL A 474 -16.09 2.60 -13.64
N LEU A 475 -16.72 3.78 -13.52
CA LEU A 475 -16.75 4.78 -14.60
C LEU A 475 -15.35 5.30 -14.93
N VAL A 476 -14.54 5.61 -13.90
CA VAL A 476 -13.16 6.04 -14.07
C VAL A 476 -12.33 4.96 -14.75
N ALA A 477 -12.47 3.70 -14.34
CA ALA A 477 -11.78 2.57 -14.98
C ALA A 477 -12.15 2.42 -16.45
N LEU A 478 -13.44 2.56 -16.78
CA LEU A 478 -13.95 2.43 -18.14
C LEU A 478 -13.47 3.55 -19.07
N ILE A 479 -13.41 4.81 -18.57
CA ILE A 479 -13.12 5.97 -19.39
C ILE A 479 -11.61 6.25 -19.48
N PHE A 480 -10.91 6.22 -18.33
CA PHE A 480 -9.54 6.74 -18.21
C PHE A 480 -8.46 5.67 -18.10
N CYS A 481 -8.81 4.40 -17.76
CA CYS A 481 -7.82 3.34 -17.56
C CYS A 481 -7.65 2.43 -18.78
N ARG A 482 -8.11 2.82 -19.98
CA ARG A 482 -7.97 2.01 -21.20
C ARG A 482 -6.49 1.81 -21.53
N VAL A 483 -6.03 0.58 -21.43
CA VAL A 483 -4.65 0.16 -21.72
C VAL A 483 -4.71 -0.96 -22.76
N PRO A 484 -3.93 -0.90 -23.87
CA PRO A 484 -3.81 -2.01 -24.80
C PRO A 484 -3.35 -3.29 -24.09
N LYS A 485 -3.59 -4.45 -24.69
CA LYS A 485 -3.07 -5.74 -24.20
C LYS A 485 -1.53 -5.67 -24.11
N SER A 486 -0.94 -6.38 -23.16
CA SER A 486 0.53 -6.44 -22.97
C SER A 486 1.28 -6.96 -24.20
N THR A 487 0.64 -7.77 -25.05
CA THR A 487 1.17 -8.22 -26.35
C THR A 487 1.48 -7.07 -27.31
N ASP A 488 0.69 -6.00 -27.30
CA ASP A 488 0.91 -4.85 -28.20
C ASP A 488 2.13 -4.00 -27.73
N THR A 489 2.39 -3.99 -26.41
CA THR A 489 3.56 -3.28 -25.84
C THR A 489 4.87 -4.04 -26.01
N ASP A 490 4.83 -5.36 -26.03
CA ASP A 490 6.01 -6.19 -26.29
C ASP A 490 6.42 -6.13 -27.77
N ASP A 491 5.44 -6.10 -28.68
CA ASP A 491 5.67 -5.88 -30.11
C ASP A 491 6.23 -4.46 -30.39
N GLU A 492 5.75 -3.44 -29.68
CA GLU A 492 6.24 -2.07 -29.79
C GLU A 492 7.65 -1.93 -29.21
N ARG A 493 7.95 -2.58 -28.08
CA ARG A 493 9.31 -2.67 -27.53
C ARG A 493 10.27 -3.44 -28.43
N GLN A 494 9.83 -4.51 -29.08
CA GLN A 494 10.61 -5.23 -30.07
C GLN A 494 10.83 -4.41 -31.35
N ARG A 495 9.85 -3.62 -31.79
CA ARG A 495 10.02 -2.68 -32.92
C ARG A 495 11.04 -1.59 -32.57
N LEU A 496 10.90 -0.95 -31.40
CA LEU A 496 11.86 0.08 -30.95
C LEU A 496 13.28 -0.49 -30.73
N ALA A 497 13.39 -1.70 -30.23
CA ALA A 497 14.66 -2.40 -30.11
C ALA A 497 15.27 -2.74 -31.48
N ASN A 498 14.46 -3.13 -32.45
CA ASN A 498 14.90 -3.39 -33.82
C ASN A 498 15.27 -2.11 -34.57
N GLU A 499 14.54 -1.00 -34.38
CA GLU A 499 14.86 0.31 -34.95
C GLU A 499 16.17 0.87 -34.37
N SER A 500 16.43 0.67 -33.08
CA SER A 500 17.71 1.07 -32.46
C SER A 500 18.89 0.24 -32.98
N THR A 501 18.69 -1.05 -33.29
CA THR A 501 19.71 -1.91 -33.88
C THR A 501 19.96 -1.58 -35.35
N VAL A 502 18.96 -1.19 -36.10
CA VAL A 502 19.11 -0.76 -37.51
C VAL A 502 19.79 0.62 -37.60
N SER A 503 19.51 1.51 -36.67
CA SER A 503 20.18 2.83 -36.62
C SER A 503 21.68 2.72 -36.27
N THR A 504 22.07 1.76 -35.41
CA THR A 504 23.47 1.49 -35.09
C THR A 504 24.21 0.77 -36.20
N SER A 505 23.53 -0.03 -37.02
CA SER A 505 24.14 -0.72 -38.16
C SER A 505 24.39 0.26 -39.36
N ASN A 506 23.57 1.29 -39.52
CA ASN A 506 23.75 2.30 -40.57
C ASN A 506 24.84 3.36 -40.26
N THR A 507 25.23 3.52 -38.99
CA THR A 507 26.34 4.38 -38.59
C THR A 507 27.72 3.67 -38.68
N GLY A 508 27.72 2.33 -38.86
CA GLY A 508 28.94 1.52 -38.94
C GLY A 508 29.55 1.30 -40.35
N ILE A 509 28.87 1.80 -41.43
CA ILE A 509 29.31 1.52 -42.83
C ILE A 509 30.11 2.67 -43.46
N ASN A 510 30.47 3.74 -42.76
CA ASN A 510 31.18 4.88 -43.37
C ASN A 510 32.58 5.15 -42.84
N THR A 511 33.31 4.12 -42.39
CA THR A 511 34.76 4.23 -42.08
C THR A 511 35.54 3.06 -42.61
N GLY A 512 35.42 2.76 -43.90
CA GLY A 512 36.16 1.71 -44.55
C GLY A 512 36.54 2.03 -45.99
N THR A 513 37.28 3.11 -46.24
CA THR A 513 38.15 3.28 -47.40
C THR A 513 39.01 4.53 -47.20
N LEU A 514 40.27 4.38 -46.80
CA LEU A 514 41.39 5.20 -47.21
C LEU A 514 42.70 4.60 -46.73
N ASN A 515 43.39 4.08 -47.76
CA ASN A 515 44.83 4.00 -47.96
C ASN A 515 45.70 2.96 -47.27
N ASP A 516 45.87 1.89 -48.01
CA ASP A 516 47.19 1.32 -48.34
C ASP A 516 48.01 2.34 -49.15
N SER A 517 49.15 2.78 -48.60
CA SER A 517 50.40 3.06 -49.32
C SER A 517 51.36 3.83 -48.40
N GLN A 518 52.32 3.15 -47.87
CA GLN A 518 53.73 3.47 -47.79
C GLN A 518 54.46 2.61 -46.76
N ARG A 519 54.98 1.48 -47.22
CA ARG A 519 56.25 0.93 -46.74
C ARG A 519 57.36 1.80 -47.27
N VAL A 520 58.30 2.20 -46.46
CA VAL A 520 59.75 2.25 -46.72
C VAL A 520 60.45 2.61 -45.41
N ASP A 521 61.34 1.67 -44.99
CA ASP A 521 62.67 1.79 -44.43
C ASP A 521 63.00 2.99 -43.50
N ASP A 522 63.53 2.77 -42.36
CA ASP A 522 64.98 2.55 -42.14
C ASP A 522 65.33 2.37 -40.69
N SER A 523 66.15 1.44 -40.47
CA SER A 523 67.05 1.14 -39.39
C SER A 523 67.85 2.33 -38.84
N LEU A 524 68.26 2.23 -37.58
CA LEU A 524 69.52 2.67 -36.93
C LEU A 524 69.35 3.75 -35.80
N LYS A 525 69.86 3.26 -34.62
CA LYS A 525 70.69 3.99 -33.62
C LYS A 525 70.08 5.13 -32.84
N VAL A 526 70.05 5.14 -31.52
CA VAL A 526 71.06 4.95 -30.45
C VAL A 526 70.31 4.53 -29.20
#